data_bab5092ad4445bb7764ece15d6783183
#
_entry.id   bab5092ad4445bb7764ece15d6783183
#
_cell.length_a   1.000
_cell.length_b   1.000
_cell.length_c   1.000
_cell.angle_alpha   90.00
_cell.angle_beta   90.00
_cell.angle_gamma   90.00
#
_symmetry.space_group_name_H-M   'P 1'
#
loop_
_entity.id
_entity.type
_entity.pdbx_description
1 polymer ?
#
loop_
_entity_poly.entity_id
_entity_poly.type
_entity_poly.pdbx_seq_one_letter_code
_entity_poly.pdbx_strand_id
1 'polypeptide(L)'
;MILDVPLPGIEPWEEVKANPVLWHVGFHQTPNVPEKLLAGRQFVNFREGIFHRFTANSRSITDADVTHYVKSYAAPTQLRAGMEFYRPFPANEKFNKEQQSPVDVPIVLAGGDKAFGQLIPRMAESLRKNGCTHVTTEVIKDSGHYVVGEQPTIVAELIERYASI
;
A
#
# COMPACT_ATOMS: atom_id res chain seq x y z
N MET A 1 -9.47 -1.63 8.88
CA MET A 1 -8.30 -2.51 8.59
C MET A 1 -7.38 -1.81 7.61
N ILE A 2 -6.06 -1.92 7.80
CA ILE A 2 -5.01 -1.38 6.92
C ILE A 2 -4.20 -2.58 6.43
N LEU A 3 -4.17 -2.78 5.10
CA LEU A 3 -3.57 -3.97 4.47
C LEU A 3 -2.30 -3.61 3.72
N ASP A 4 -1.18 -4.12 4.21
CA ASP A 4 0.16 -4.12 3.58
C ASP A 4 0.61 -2.77 2.99
N VAL A 5 0.28 -1.66 3.65
CA VAL A 5 0.71 -0.33 3.24
C VAL A 5 1.40 0.41 4.37
N PRO A 6 2.51 1.11 4.08
CA PRO A 6 3.12 2.04 5.04
C PRO A 6 2.26 3.29 5.17
N LEU A 7 2.31 3.92 6.33
CA LEU A 7 1.59 5.16 6.59
C LEU A 7 2.56 6.32 6.60
N PRO A 8 2.35 7.37 5.78
CA PRO A 8 3.23 8.55 5.78
C PRO A 8 3.38 9.15 7.18
N GLY A 9 4.62 9.32 7.63
CA GLY A 9 4.93 9.89 8.95
C GLY A 9 4.83 8.93 10.14
N ILE A 10 4.39 7.70 9.93
CA ILE A 10 4.37 6.62 10.94
C ILE A 10 5.57 5.69 10.68
N GLU A 11 6.34 5.39 11.73
CA GLU A 11 7.51 4.52 11.58
C GLU A 11 7.14 3.16 10.92
N PRO A 12 7.96 2.65 9.99
CA PRO A 12 9.29 3.14 9.59
C PRO A 12 9.27 3.98 8.27
N TRP A 13 8.49 5.03 8.20
CA TRP A 13 8.27 5.82 6.99
C TRP A 13 9.55 6.36 6.32
N GLU A 14 10.54 6.80 7.12
CA GLU A 14 11.79 7.31 6.57
C GLU A 14 12.57 6.23 5.80
N GLU A 15 12.57 4.99 6.31
CA GLU A 15 13.19 3.85 5.63
C GLU A 15 12.44 3.49 4.35
N VAL A 16 11.09 3.58 4.37
CA VAL A 16 10.24 3.36 3.19
C VAL A 16 10.57 4.37 2.09
N LYS A 17 10.68 5.66 2.43
CA LYS A 17 11.04 6.71 1.46
C LYS A 17 12.44 6.52 0.87
N ALA A 18 13.38 6.06 1.69
CA ALA A 18 14.77 5.85 1.28
C ALA A 18 14.99 4.54 0.52
N ASN A 19 14.01 3.62 0.50
CA ASN A 19 14.18 2.31 -0.12
C ASN A 19 14.09 2.39 -1.65
N PRO A 20 15.18 2.12 -2.39
CA PRO A 20 15.18 2.20 -3.86
C PRO A 20 14.26 1.16 -4.52
N VAL A 21 13.87 0.10 -3.81
CA VAL A 21 12.88 -0.88 -4.30
C VAL A 21 11.51 -0.21 -4.47
N LEU A 22 11.20 0.78 -3.66
CA LEU A 22 9.95 1.55 -3.67
C LEU A 22 10.04 2.82 -4.53
N TRP A 23 10.88 2.80 -5.58
CA TRP A 23 11.13 3.90 -6.50
C TRP A 23 9.87 4.60 -7.01
N HIS A 24 8.78 3.84 -7.18
CA HIS A 24 7.52 4.35 -7.68
C HIS A 24 6.87 5.37 -6.74
N VAL A 25 7.14 5.31 -5.44
CA VAL A 25 6.61 6.27 -4.47
C VAL A 25 7.07 7.70 -4.82
N GLY A 26 8.36 7.90 -5.03
CA GLY A 26 8.90 9.21 -5.44
C GLY A 26 8.54 9.57 -6.89
N PHE A 27 8.60 8.59 -7.80
CA PHE A 27 8.27 8.79 -9.21
C PHE A 27 6.83 9.27 -9.40
N HIS A 28 5.86 8.60 -8.76
CA HIS A 28 4.44 8.96 -8.88
C HIS A 28 4.10 10.31 -8.22
N GLN A 29 4.89 10.77 -7.27
CA GLN A 29 4.72 12.10 -6.68
C GLN A 29 5.15 13.24 -7.62
N THR A 30 6.01 12.95 -8.60
CA THR A 30 6.54 13.98 -9.51
C THR A 30 5.41 14.51 -10.42
N PRO A 31 5.14 15.84 -10.43
CA PRO A 31 4.05 16.37 -11.24
C PRO A 31 4.26 16.17 -12.74
N ASN A 32 3.25 15.64 -13.43
CA ASN A 32 3.14 15.50 -14.89
C ASN A 32 4.18 14.56 -15.57
N VAL A 33 5.21 14.10 -14.87
CA VAL A 33 6.26 13.24 -15.48
C VAL A 33 5.77 11.80 -15.62
N PRO A 34 5.20 11.16 -14.57
CA PRO A 34 4.67 9.80 -14.69
C PRO A 34 3.63 9.68 -15.79
N GLU A 35 2.69 10.61 -15.87
CA GLU A 35 1.63 10.58 -16.88
C GLU A 35 2.17 10.59 -18.30
N LYS A 36 3.21 11.40 -18.56
CA LYS A 36 3.83 11.50 -19.89
C LYS A 36 4.63 10.24 -20.24
N LEU A 37 5.34 9.67 -19.26
CA LEU A 37 6.19 8.50 -19.50
C LEU A 37 5.40 7.19 -19.58
N LEU A 38 4.30 7.09 -18.84
CA LEU A 38 3.48 5.88 -18.74
C LEU A 38 2.37 5.82 -19.80
N ALA A 39 1.99 6.93 -20.41
CA ALA A 39 0.98 6.94 -21.46
C ALA A 39 1.32 5.96 -22.58
N GLY A 40 0.43 5.01 -22.86
CA GLY A 40 0.64 3.91 -23.83
C GLY A 40 1.56 2.78 -23.33
N ARG A 41 2.10 2.87 -22.12
CA ARG A 41 3.00 1.87 -21.52
C ARG A 41 2.48 1.30 -20.20
N GLN A 42 1.22 1.53 -19.89
CA GLN A 42 0.61 1.13 -18.62
C GLN A 42 0.75 -0.37 -18.35
N PHE A 43 0.58 -1.21 -19.39
CA PHE A 43 0.67 -2.67 -19.24
C PHE A 43 2.05 -3.09 -18.70
N VAL A 44 3.13 -2.65 -19.36
CA VAL A 44 4.50 -3.01 -18.95
C VAL A 44 4.81 -2.45 -17.57
N ASN A 45 4.42 -1.19 -17.30
CA ASN A 45 4.63 -0.59 -15.99
C ASN A 45 3.90 -1.34 -14.88
N PHE A 46 2.62 -1.69 -15.07
CA PHE A 46 1.85 -2.39 -14.05
C PHE A 46 2.35 -3.82 -13.88
N ARG A 47 2.63 -4.53 -14.96
CA ARG A 47 3.12 -5.90 -14.91
C ARG A 47 4.48 -5.99 -14.22
N GLU A 48 5.49 -5.36 -14.82
CA GLU A 48 6.90 -5.53 -14.43
C GLU A 48 7.31 -4.57 -13.30
N GLY A 49 6.82 -3.33 -13.36
CA GLY A 49 7.22 -2.29 -12.41
C GLY A 49 6.49 -2.37 -11.07
N ILE A 50 5.27 -2.89 -11.07
CA ILE A 50 4.37 -2.86 -9.92
C ILE A 50 3.96 -4.27 -9.49
N PHE A 51 3.07 -4.96 -10.23
CA PHE A 51 2.47 -6.19 -9.74
C PHE A 51 3.49 -7.32 -9.54
N HIS A 52 4.20 -7.74 -10.57
CA HIS A 52 5.12 -8.86 -10.47
C HIS A 52 6.33 -8.58 -9.57
N ARG A 53 6.64 -7.30 -9.35
CA ARG A 53 7.73 -6.90 -8.47
C ARG A 53 7.39 -7.07 -6.99
N PHE A 54 6.13 -6.91 -6.61
CA PHE A 54 5.70 -6.86 -5.22
C PHE A 54 4.80 -8.02 -4.80
N THR A 55 4.50 -8.98 -5.68
CA THR A 55 3.86 -10.25 -5.31
C THR A 55 4.87 -11.27 -4.80
N ALA A 56 4.47 -12.11 -3.87
CA ALA A 56 5.24 -13.29 -3.47
C ALA A 56 5.18 -14.39 -4.55
N ASN A 57 4.05 -14.46 -5.27
CA ASN A 57 3.82 -15.40 -6.36
C ASN A 57 3.31 -14.66 -7.60
N SER A 58 4.17 -14.50 -8.61
CA SER A 58 3.81 -13.80 -9.85
C SER A 58 2.63 -14.41 -10.62
N ARG A 59 2.21 -15.64 -10.29
CA ARG A 59 1.02 -16.27 -10.89
C ARG A 59 -0.28 -15.81 -10.24
N SER A 60 -0.23 -15.17 -9.08
CA SER A 60 -1.43 -14.66 -8.37
C SER A 60 -2.06 -13.46 -9.09
N ILE A 61 -1.29 -12.74 -9.90
CA ILE A 61 -1.79 -11.66 -10.76
C ILE A 61 -1.41 -11.99 -12.19
N THR A 62 -2.38 -12.41 -12.97
CA THR A 62 -2.20 -12.84 -14.36
C THR A 62 -2.14 -11.66 -15.32
N ASP A 63 -1.68 -11.91 -16.57
CA ASP A 63 -1.72 -10.89 -17.64
C ASP A 63 -3.15 -10.45 -17.96
N ALA A 64 -4.15 -11.29 -17.72
CA ALA A 64 -5.56 -10.93 -17.85
C ALA A 64 -5.97 -9.93 -16.77
N ASP A 65 -5.53 -10.12 -15.53
CA ASP A 65 -5.77 -9.17 -14.42
C ASP A 65 -5.07 -7.84 -14.70
N VAL A 66 -3.79 -7.87 -15.11
CA VAL A 66 -3.07 -6.66 -15.51
C VAL A 66 -3.81 -5.91 -16.62
N THR A 67 -4.30 -6.63 -17.64
CA THR A 67 -5.07 -6.04 -18.74
C THR A 67 -6.36 -5.39 -18.23
N HIS A 68 -7.02 -6.02 -17.26
CA HIS A 68 -8.21 -5.45 -16.64
C HIS A 68 -7.92 -4.13 -15.93
N TYR A 69 -6.86 -4.09 -15.10
CA TYR A 69 -6.45 -2.87 -14.41
C TYR A 69 -6.00 -1.76 -15.38
N VAL A 70 -5.25 -2.12 -16.42
CA VAL A 70 -4.78 -1.16 -17.44
C VAL A 70 -5.93 -0.44 -18.12
N LYS A 71 -7.06 -1.12 -18.39
CA LYS A 71 -8.26 -0.49 -18.95
C LYS A 71 -8.78 0.66 -18.08
N SER A 72 -8.70 0.52 -16.77
CA SER A 72 -9.13 1.54 -15.81
C SER A 72 -8.18 2.76 -15.79
N TYR A 73 -6.97 2.64 -16.31
CA TYR A 73 -5.96 3.70 -16.39
C TYR A 73 -5.63 4.11 -17.83
N ALA A 74 -6.46 3.73 -18.81
CA ALA A 74 -6.21 4.01 -20.22
C ALA A 74 -6.34 5.49 -20.58
N ALA A 75 -7.33 6.18 -20.02
CA ALA A 75 -7.50 7.62 -20.27
C ALA A 75 -6.48 8.44 -19.47
N PRO A 76 -5.96 9.55 -20.03
CA PRO A 76 -4.99 10.42 -19.34
C PRO A 76 -5.49 10.93 -17.98
N THR A 77 -6.77 11.24 -17.85
CA THR A 77 -7.40 11.68 -16.59
C THR A 77 -7.41 10.59 -15.53
N GLN A 78 -7.65 9.34 -15.92
CA GLN A 78 -7.63 8.20 -15.02
C GLN A 78 -6.21 7.85 -14.58
N LEU A 79 -5.24 7.88 -15.50
CA LEU A 79 -3.84 7.70 -15.17
C LEU A 79 -3.38 8.76 -14.18
N ARG A 80 -3.73 10.03 -14.41
CA ARG A 80 -3.44 11.13 -13.49
C ARG A 80 -4.07 10.89 -12.12
N ALA A 81 -5.33 10.48 -12.06
CA ALA A 81 -6.02 10.19 -10.79
C ALA A 81 -5.26 9.14 -9.96
N GLY A 82 -4.69 8.12 -10.60
CA GLY A 82 -3.81 7.14 -9.94
C GLY A 82 -2.55 7.77 -9.33
N MET A 83 -1.93 8.73 -10.02
CA MET A 83 -0.75 9.44 -9.49
C MET A 83 -1.10 10.38 -8.33
N GLU A 84 -2.30 10.97 -8.34
CA GLU A 84 -2.78 11.86 -7.27
C GLU A 84 -2.89 11.16 -5.90
N PHE A 85 -2.93 9.83 -5.81
CA PHE A 85 -2.85 9.11 -4.54
C PHE A 85 -1.49 9.27 -3.84
N TYR A 86 -0.41 9.49 -4.58
CA TYR A 86 0.94 9.61 -4.04
C TYR A 86 1.33 11.05 -3.69
N ARG A 87 0.78 12.04 -4.39
CA ARG A 87 1.14 13.46 -4.25
C ARG A 87 0.85 14.06 -2.88
N PRO A 88 -0.20 13.64 -2.15
CA PRO A 88 -0.45 14.12 -0.80
C PRO A 88 0.47 13.54 0.28
N PHE A 89 1.34 12.57 -0.02
CA PHE A 89 2.15 11.91 1.01
C PHE A 89 2.97 12.88 1.88
N PRO A 90 3.61 13.95 1.36
CA PRO A 90 4.30 14.90 2.22
C PRO A 90 3.35 15.65 3.18
N ALA A 91 2.16 16.00 2.70
CA ALA A 91 1.15 16.65 3.55
C ALA A 91 0.58 15.67 4.60
N ASN A 92 0.33 14.42 4.20
CA ASN A 92 -0.12 13.36 5.11
C ASN A 92 0.96 13.04 6.16
N GLU A 93 2.23 13.00 5.76
CA GLU A 93 3.35 12.83 6.68
C GLU A 93 3.39 13.91 7.75
N LYS A 94 3.27 15.18 7.33
CA LYS A 94 3.21 16.32 8.25
C LYS A 94 2.00 16.19 9.20
N PHE A 95 0.82 15.95 8.64
CA PHE A 95 -0.41 15.78 9.44
C PHE A 95 -0.27 14.68 10.49
N ASN A 96 0.21 13.50 10.10
CA ASN A 96 0.34 12.37 11.02
C ASN A 96 1.40 12.60 12.10
N LYS A 97 2.49 13.32 11.80
CA LYS A 97 3.51 13.71 12.80
C LYS A 97 2.99 14.76 13.82
N GLU A 98 2.08 15.62 13.39
CA GLU A 98 1.50 16.68 14.23
C GLU A 98 0.26 16.21 15.01
N GLN A 99 -0.29 15.03 14.68
CA GLN A 99 -1.49 14.51 15.34
C GLN A 99 -1.21 14.17 16.80
N GLN A 100 -1.96 14.82 17.70
CA GLN A 100 -1.83 14.66 19.14
C GLN A 100 -3.09 14.08 19.80
N SER A 101 -4.22 14.09 19.07
CA SER A 101 -5.50 13.63 19.62
C SER A 101 -5.54 12.11 19.69
N PRO A 102 -6.07 11.52 20.77
CA PRO A 102 -6.30 10.09 20.85
C PRO A 102 -7.20 9.60 19.73
N VAL A 103 -6.86 8.42 19.18
CA VAL A 103 -7.65 7.72 18.17
C VAL A 103 -8.17 6.43 18.80
N ASP A 104 -9.45 6.40 19.09
CA ASP A 104 -10.12 5.31 19.81
C ASP A 104 -10.87 4.33 18.88
N VAL A 105 -10.66 4.49 17.58
CA VAL A 105 -11.20 3.54 16.59
C VAL A 105 -10.30 2.31 16.53
N PRO A 106 -10.87 1.08 16.58
CA PRO A 106 -10.08 -0.13 16.41
C PRO A 106 -9.34 -0.16 15.07
N ILE A 107 -8.03 -0.38 15.11
CA ILE A 107 -7.16 -0.46 13.95
C ILE A 107 -6.59 -1.88 13.86
N VAL A 108 -6.78 -2.53 12.72
CA VAL A 108 -6.09 -3.77 12.38
C VAL A 108 -5.07 -3.49 11.30
N LEU A 109 -3.79 -3.72 11.62
CA LEU A 109 -2.70 -3.70 10.66
C LEU A 109 -2.43 -5.13 10.20
N ALA A 110 -2.58 -5.42 8.92
CA ALA A 110 -2.26 -6.72 8.37
C ALA A 110 -1.34 -6.58 7.15
N GLY A 111 -0.44 -7.53 6.95
CA GLY A 111 0.49 -7.49 5.81
C GLY A 111 1.11 -8.83 5.48
N GLY A 112 1.53 -8.98 4.21
CA GLY A 112 2.17 -10.16 3.69
C GLY A 112 3.57 -10.38 4.30
N ASP A 113 3.89 -11.61 4.66
CA ASP A 113 5.18 -11.98 5.28
C ASP A 113 6.38 -11.78 4.32
N LYS A 114 6.13 -11.64 3.03
CA LYS A 114 7.14 -11.34 1.99
C LYS A 114 7.17 -9.85 1.59
N ALA A 115 6.37 -9.00 2.26
CA ALA A 115 6.29 -7.55 1.99
C ALA A 115 6.34 -6.76 3.30
N PHE A 116 5.35 -5.91 3.59
CA PHE A 116 5.35 -5.06 4.79
C PHE A 116 5.03 -5.79 6.10
N GLY A 117 4.67 -7.06 6.06
CA GLY A 117 4.36 -7.84 7.26
C GLY A 117 5.43 -7.78 8.35
N GLN A 118 6.71 -7.70 7.97
CA GLN A 118 7.81 -7.60 8.92
C GLN A 118 7.94 -6.20 9.57
N LEU A 119 7.35 -5.18 8.96
CA LEU A 119 7.36 -3.80 9.48
C LEU A 119 6.15 -3.51 10.39
N ILE A 120 5.13 -4.37 10.37
CA ILE A 120 3.89 -4.20 11.12
C ILE A 120 4.10 -3.98 12.62
N PRO A 121 4.98 -4.71 13.33
CA PRO A 121 5.21 -4.47 14.75
C PRO A 121 5.69 -3.04 15.05
N ARG A 122 6.60 -2.51 14.22
CA ARG A 122 7.11 -1.13 14.35
C ARG A 122 6.04 -0.09 14.04
N MET A 123 5.23 -0.34 13.00
CA MET A 123 4.10 0.52 12.66
C MET A 123 3.07 0.56 13.79
N ALA A 124 2.74 -0.59 14.37
CA ALA A 124 1.80 -0.69 15.48
C ALA A 124 2.31 0.06 16.72
N GLU A 125 3.59 -0.07 17.05
CA GLU A 125 4.21 0.67 18.14
C GLU A 125 4.15 2.17 17.90
N SER A 126 4.46 2.63 16.68
CA SER A 126 4.40 4.03 16.31
C SER A 126 2.97 4.58 16.40
N LEU A 127 1.97 3.84 15.91
CA LEU A 127 0.57 4.23 16.04
C LEU A 127 0.15 4.37 17.49
N ARG A 128 0.54 3.43 18.36
CA ARG A 128 0.24 3.52 19.79
C ARG A 128 0.90 4.74 20.44
N LYS A 129 2.15 5.05 20.08
CA LYS A 129 2.83 6.28 20.54
C LYS A 129 2.13 7.55 20.06
N ASN A 130 1.47 7.50 18.91
CA ASN A 130 0.69 8.61 18.35
C ASN A 130 -0.78 8.61 18.81
N GLY A 131 -1.11 7.91 19.88
CA GLY A 131 -2.42 7.98 20.53
C GLY A 131 -3.48 6.98 20.04
N CYS A 132 -3.13 6.03 19.17
CA CYS A 132 -4.06 4.95 18.78
C CYS A 132 -4.16 3.91 19.90
N THR A 133 -5.32 3.80 20.55
CA THR A 133 -5.51 2.98 21.76
C THR A 133 -5.73 1.50 21.44
N HIS A 134 -6.36 1.18 20.32
CA HIS A 134 -6.76 -0.17 19.93
C HIS A 134 -6.11 -0.59 18.61
N VAL A 135 -4.85 -1.08 18.67
CA VAL A 135 -4.10 -1.52 17.50
C VAL A 135 -3.82 -3.02 17.59
N THR A 136 -4.38 -3.79 16.67
CA THR A 136 -4.15 -5.22 16.48
C THR A 136 -3.29 -5.46 15.24
N THR A 137 -2.49 -6.53 15.23
CA THR A 137 -1.57 -6.87 14.14
C THR A 137 -1.78 -8.29 13.64
N GLU A 138 -1.73 -8.47 12.32
CA GLU A 138 -1.83 -9.76 11.64
C GLU A 138 -0.74 -9.89 10.57
N VAL A 139 -0.13 -11.07 10.45
CA VAL A 139 0.82 -11.38 9.37
C VAL A 139 0.24 -12.47 8.48
N ILE A 140 0.07 -12.14 7.21
CA ILE A 140 -0.50 -13.05 6.20
C ILE A 140 0.63 -13.85 5.58
N LYS A 141 0.62 -15.15 5.80
CA LYS A 141 1.64 -16.09 5.32
C LYS A 141 1.59 -16.26 3.80
N ASP A 142 2.77 -16.50 3.22
CA ASP A 142 2.95 -16.76 1.78
C ASP A 142 2.33 -15.68 0.89
N SER A 143 2.42 -14.42 1.32
CA SER A 143 1.88 -13.26 0.62
C SER A 143 2.90 -12.12 0.49
N GLY A 144 2.90 -11.51 -0.69
CA GLY A 144 3.54 -10.23 -0.95
C GLY A 144 2.63 -9.05 -0.63
N HIS A 145 2.78 -7.98 -1.39
CA HIS A 145 2.05 -6.73 -1.18
C HIS A 145 0.55 -6.82 -1.55
N TYR A 146 0.21 -7.63 -2.52
CA TYR A 146 -1.16 -7.73 -3.04
C TYR A 146 -1.95 -8.82 -2.30
N VAL A 147 -2.00 -8.71 -0.98
CA VAL A 147 -2.57 -9.71 -0.06
C VAL A 147 -3.97 -10.18 -0.46
N VAL A 148 -4.81 -9.29 -0.98
CA VAL A 148 -6.16 -9.62 -1.44
C VAL A 148 -6.14 -10.56 -2.65
N GLY A 149 -5.21 -10.35 -3.57
CA GLY A 149 -5.05 -11.21 -4.76
C GLY A 149 -4.30 -12.51 -4.48
N GLU A 150 -3.39 -12.48 -3.50
CA GLU A 150 -2.51 -13.61 -3.18
C GLU A 150 -3.15 -14.57 -2.16
N GLN A 151 -3.90 -14.04 -1.18
CA GLN A 151 -4.52 -14.81 -0.10
C GLN A 151 -5.97 -14.36 0.14
N PRO A 152 -6.86 -14.43 -0.86
CA PRO A 152 -8.22 -13.87 -0.78
C PRO A 152 -9.05 -14.47 0.35
N THR A 153 -8.95 -15.79 0.59
CA THR A 153 -9.68 -16.47 1.66
C THR A 153 -9.26 -15.99 3.04
N ILE A 154 -7.95 -15.88 3.28
CA ILE A 154 -7.41 -15.39 4.56
C ILE A 154 -7.83 -13.94 4.81
N VAL A 155 -7.79 -13.10 3.78
CA VAL A 155 -8.24 -11.71 3.90
C VAL A 155 -9.74 -11.63 4.20
N ALA A 156 -10.57 -12.44 3.56
CA ALA A 156 -12.00 -12.51 3.85
C ALA A 156 -12.27 -12.91 5.31
N GLU A 157 -11.62 -13.96 5.79
CA GLU A 157 -11.73 -14.42 7.18
C GLU A 157 -11.29 -13.34 8.19
N LEU A 158 -10.22 -12.58 7.88
CA LEU A 158 -9.78 -11.47 8.70
C LEU A 158 -10.83 -10.34 8.73
N ILE A 159 -11.39 -10.00 7.58
CA ILE A 159 -12.45 -8.98 7.51
C ILE A 159 -13.67 -9.41 8.34
N GLU A 160 -14.14 -10.64 8.21
CA GLU A 160 -15.26 -11.18 8.98
C GLU A 160 -14.99 -11.15 10.48
N ARG A 161 -13.79 -11.59 10.90
CA ARG A 161 -13.36 -11.59 12.32
C ARG A 161 -13.40 -10.19 12.94
N TYR A 162 -12.95 -9.19 12.20
CA TYR A 162 -12.81 -7.83 12.72
C TYR A 162 -13.98 -6.89 12.39
N ALA A 163 -14.92 -7.28 11.54
CA ALA A 163 -16.13 -6.51 11.27
C ALA A 163 -17.18 -6.59 12.39
N SER A 164 -17.03 -7.56 13.30
CA SER A 164 -17.98 -7.82 14.39
C SER A 164 -17.54 -7.21 15.74
N ILE A 165 -16.53 -6.32 15.72
CA ILE A 165 -15.97 -5.67 16.92
C ILE A 165 -16.57 -4.27 17.10
#